data_58822baf3491e76fe3e0fb8bd37de3b8
#
_entry.id   58822baf3491e76fe3e0fb8bd37de3b8
#
_cell.length_a   1.000
_cell.length_b   1.000
_cell.length_c   1.000
_cell.angle_alpha   90.00
_cell.angle_beta   90.00
_cell.angle_gamma   90.00
#
_symmetry.space_group_name_H-M   'P 1'
#
loop_
_entity.id
_entity.type
_entity.pdbx_description
1 polymer ?
#
loop_
_entity_poly.entity_id
_entity_poly.type
_entity_poly.pdbx_seq_one_letter_code
_entity_poly.pdbx_strand_id
1 'polypeptide(L)'
;MGAQSDHHMTGAARFVISVDAMGGDEGPAAVVAGMAMSAAKNLRIGFILHGPEGKLAPLVAKRRELAGRVEIRDAPQVVEMNDKPSQVVRHGRDSSMWSAIESVRAGEATVCVSCGNTGALMLMSVIRLRKLPGIYRPAIAVMWPSQNPQQHNIMLDGGADIRADAKDLMQYALMGASYARNGFGLTCPRVGLLNVGTEEHKGRAELRKAHDLIAANAKASDFEFVGFVEGRDLPGTICDVIVTDGFTGNVALKTGEGTAKLAGDLLREAFAYSPLSRLAALMAFTSLRRMKKRIDPRRANGGVFLGLNGTVVKSHGSADATGVSSAIKLAFELAQSNFTERLAARVAAAI
;
A
#
# COMPACT_ATOMS: atom_id res chain seq x y z
N MET A 1 -24.19 -33.28 16.31
CA MET A 1 -24.05 -32.21 17.33
C MET A 1 -22.58 -31.78 17.28
N GLY A 2 -22.30 -30.77 16.48
CA GLY A 2 -20.96 -30.18 16.32
C GLY A 2 -20.87 -28.96 17.20
N ALA A 3 -19.93 -28.93 18.11
CA ALA A 3 -19.63 -27.78 18.95
C ALA A 3 -19.01 -26.68 18.09
N GLN A 4 -19.76 -25.62 17.81
CA GLN A 4 -19.22 -24.36 17.38
C GLN A 4 -18.44 -23.77 18.56
N SER A 5 -17.09 -23.73 18.42
CA SER A 5 -16.24 -23.01 19.33
C SER A 5 -16.41 -21.51 19.09
N ASP A 6 -17.28 -20.89 19.89
CA ASP A 6 -17.37 -19.43 20.00
C ASP A 6 -16.05 -18.88 20.59
N HIS A 7 -15.09 -18.59 19.73
CA HIS A 7 -13.93 -17.78 20.09
C HIS A 7 -14.33 -16.29 20.05
N HIS A 8 -15.07 -15.87 21.07
CA HIS A 8 -15.30 -14.44 21.31
C HIS A 8 -13.95 -13.75 21.56
N MET A 9 -13.58 -12.80 20.71
CA MET A 9 -12.48 -11.88 20.99
C MET A 9 -12.75 -11.14 22.30
N THR A 10 -11.98 -11.43 23.32
CA THR A 10 -12.10 -10.81 24.64
C THR A 10 -11.50 -9.41 24.62
N GLY A 11 -12.37 -8.41 24.65
CA GLY A 11 -12.02 -6.98 24.60
C GLY A 11 -12.34 -6.40 23.22
N ALA A 12 -13.34 -5.50 23.19
CA ALA A 12 -13.89 -4.96 21.95
C ALA A 12 -12.80 -4.30 21.08
N ALA A 13 -12.18 -5.08 20.20
CA ALA A 13 -11.35 -4.54 19.13
C ALA A 13 -12.23 -3.62 18.27
N ARG A 14 -11.88 -2.33 18.23
CA ARG A 14 -12.66 -1.34 17.48
C ARG A 14 -12.47 -1.47 15.97
N PHE A 15 -11.34 -2.06 15.54
CA PHE A 15 -10.99 -2.26 14.13
C PHE A 15 -10.42 -3.67 13.93
N VAL A 16 -11.04 -4.42 13.04
CA VAL A 16 -10.60 -5.76 12.66
C VAL A 16 -9.89 -5.68 11.31
N ILE A 17 -8.66 -6.19 11.25
CA ILE A 17 -7.85 -6.26 10.04
C ILE A 17 -7.74 -7.70 9.61
N SER A 18 -8.16 -7.99 8.39
CA SER A 18 -8.00 -9.30 7.74
C SER A 18 -6.59 -9.40 7.16
N VAL A 19 -5.88 -10.47 7.46
CA VAL A 19 -4.47 -10.64 7.07
C VAL A 19 -4.29 -11.97 6.32
N ASP A 20 -3.80 -11.90 5.09
CA ASP A 20 -3.30 -13.04 4.34
C ASP A 20 -1.94 -13.44 4.90
N ALA A 21 -1.89 -14.58 5.61
CA ALA A 21 -0.69 -15.05 6.28
C ALA A 21 0.33 -15.65 5.32
N MET A 22 -0.10 -16.11 4.17
CA MET A 22 0.72 -16.98 3.29
C MET A 22 1.35 -16.20 2.13
N GLY A 23 0.95 -14.95 1.94
CA GLY A 23 1.55 -14.08 0.93
C GLY A 23 2.95 -13.60 1.32
N GLY A 24 3.84 -13.50 0.32
CA GLY A 24 5.18 -12.95 0.48
C GLY A 24 6.28 -13.99 0.70
N ASP A 25 7.52 -13.55 0.43
CA ASP A 25 8.71 -14.40 0.36
C ASP A 25 9.21 -14.85 1.75
N GLU A 26 8.94 -14.03 2.79
CA GLU A 26 9.39 -14.26 4.18
C GLU A 26 8.45 -15.20 4.97
N GLY A 27 7.33 -15.56 4.38
CA GLY A 27 6.38 -16.53 4.92
C GLY A 27 5.62 -16.09 6.17
N PRO A 28 4.79 -16.98 6.75
CA PRO A 28 3.83 -16.62 7.79
C PRO A 28 4.47 -16.19 9.11
N ALA A 29 5.70 -16.60 9.39
CA ALA A 29 6.41 -16.18 10.62
C ALA A 29 6.68 -14.67 10.65
N ALA A 30 7.04 -14.08 9.52
CA ALA A 30 7.24 -12.63 9.39
C ALA A 30 5.92 -11.88 9.52
N VAL A 31 4.84 -12.40 8.93
CA VAL A 31 3.50 -11.83 9.02
C VAL A 31 3.02 -11.79 10.48
N VAL A 32 3.08 -12.93 11.19
CA VAL A 32 2.66 -13.02 12.60
C VAL A 32 3.54 -12.13 13.49
N ALA A 33 4.85 -12.03 13.23
CA ALA A 33 5.72 -11.12 13.96
C ALA A 33 5.35 -9.63 13.74
N GLY A 34 5.01 -9.24 12.51
CA GLY A 34 4.54 -7.90 12.18
C GLY A 34 3.18 -7.57 12.83
N MET A 35 2.27 -8.53 12.89
CA MET A 35 1.00 -8.42 13.63
C MET A 35 1.26 -8.19 15.13
N ALA A 36 2.15 -8.97 15.76
CA ALA A 36 2.51 -8.81 17.16
C ALA A 36 3.11 -7.43 17.44
N MET A 37 4.00 -6.94 16.58
CA MET A 37 4.55 -5.57 16.68
C MET A 37 3.47 -4.49 16.60
N SER A 38 2.44 -4.69 15.79
CA SER A 38 1.32 -3.75 15.63
C SER A 38 0.37 -3.82 16.84
N ALA A 39 0.08 -5.04 17.31
CA ALA A 39 -0.74 -5.29 18.49
C ALA A 39 -0.14 -4.69 19.76
N ALA A 40 1.18 -4.77 19.93
CA ALA A 40 1.88 -4.15 21.07
C ALA A 40 1.76 -2.63 21.09
N LYS A 41 1.67 -1.98 19.92
CA LYS A 41 1.57 -0.53 19.79
C LYS A 41 0.13 0.00 19.88
N ASN A 42 -0.85 -0.84 19.53
CA ASN A 42 -2.24 -0.42 19.46
C ASN A 42 -3.21 -1.51 19.92
N LEU A 43 -3.84 -1.25 21.07
CA LEU A 43 -4.78 -2.17 21.70
C LEU A 43 -6.15 -2.24 20.98
N ARG A 44 -6.44 -1.33 20.06
CA ARG A 44 -7.72 -1.28 19.35
C ARG A 44 -7.79 -2.16 18.09
N ILE A 45 -6.69 -2.85 17.74
CA ILE A 45 -6.63 -3.71 16.56
C ILE A 45 -6.91 -5.15 16.96
N GLY A 46 -7.86 -5.78 16.26
CA GLY A 46 -8.06 -7.23 16.19
C GLY A 46 -7.70 -7.74 14.81
N PHE A 47 -7.51 -9.04 14.67
CA PHE A 47 -7.08 -9.67 13.43
C PHE A 47 -7.92 -10.89 13.09
N ILE A 48 -8.20 -11.07 11.80
CA ILE A 48 -8.58 -12.36 11.22
C ILE A 48 -7.39 -12.79 10.36
N LEU A 49 -6.75 -13.90 10.73
CA LEU A 49 -5.54 -14.41 10.07
C LEU A 49 -5.89 -15.61 9.21
N HIS A 50 -5.64 -15.52 7.91
CA HIS A 50 -6.02 -16.52 6.93
C HIS A 50 -4.84 -17.36 6.46
N GLY A 51 -5.00 -18.69 6.48
CA GLY A 51 -4.01 -19.66 6.01
C GLY A 51 -4.15 -21.00 6.74
N PRO A 52 -3.28 -22.00 6.46
CA PRO A 52 -3.36 -23.30 7.08
C PRO A 52 -3.25 -23.22 8.61
N GLU A 53 -4.32 -23.56 9.33
CA GLU A 53 -4.42 -23.41 10.80
C GLU A 53 -3.27 -24.13 11.53
N GLY A 54 -2.93 -25.34 11.10
CA GLY A 54 -1.84 -26.12 11.71
C GLY A 54 -0.46 -25.43 11.62
N LYS A 55 -0.24 -24.54 10.63
CA LYS A 55 0.97 -23.72 10.52
C LYS A 55 0.89 -22.45 11.34
N LEU A 56 -0.30 -21.85 11.44
CA LEU A 56 -0.49 -20.52 12.04
C LEU A 56 -0.65 -20.57 13.56
N ALA A 57 -1.39 -21.54 14.09
CA ALA A 57 -1.67 -21.64 15.52
C ALA A 57 -0.40 -21.67 16.38
N PRO A 58 0.65 -22.47 16.06
CA PRO A 58 1.90 -22.45 16.84
C PRO A 58 2.66 -21.13 16.78
N LEU A 59 2.55 -20.39 15.66
CA LEU A 59 3.20 -19.08 15.51
C LEU A 59 2.50 -18.01 16.34
N VAL A 60 1.17 -18.00 16.33
CA VAL A 60 0.35 -17.07 17.12
C VAL A 60 0.51 -17.34 18.61
N ALA A 61 0.48 -18.60 19.04
CA ALA A 61 0.62 -18.98 20.45
C ALA A 61 1.94 -18.52 21.09
N LYS A 62 3.00 -18.34 20.30
CA LYS A 62 4.30 -17.81 20.75
C LYS A 62 4.30 -16.30 21.00
N ARG A 63 3.22 -15.58 20.66
CA ARG A 63 3.13 -14.12 20.70
C ARG A 63 2.09 -13.67 21.71
N ARG A 64 2.53 -13.28 22.89
CA ARG A 64 1.65 -12.81 23.99
C ARG A 64 0.80 -11.60 23.59
N GLU A 65 1.33 -10.74 22.73
CA GLU A 65 0.68 -9.53 22.23
C GLU A 65 -0.58 -9.82 21.39
N LEU A 66 -0.68 -11.05 20.88
CA LEU A 66 -1.79 -11.52 20.05
C LEU A 66 -2.86 -12.32 20.84
N ALA A 67 -2.63 -12.60 22.10
CA ALA A 67 -3.55 -13.37 22.92
C ALA A 67 -4.96 -12.73 22.97
N GLY A 68 -5.99 -13.50 22.60
CA GLY A 68 -7.39 -13.05 22.57
C GLY A 68 -7.72 -12.01 21.50
N ARG A 69 -6.80 -11.76 20.54
CA ARG A 69 -6.95 -10.73 19.50
C ARG A 69 -6.87 -11.24 18.08
N VAL A 70 -6.69 -12.54 17.90
CA VAL A 70 -6.55 -13.18 16.59
C VAL A 70 -7.55 -14.31 16.47
N GLU A 71 -8.37 -14.25 15.44
CA GLU A 71 -9.14 -15.37 14.93
C GLU A 71 -8.36 -15.99 13.76
N ILE A 72 -8.14 -17.30 13.77
CA ILE A 72 -7.50 -17.99 12.65
C ILE A 72 -8.61 -18.60 11.79
N ARG A 73 -8.56 -18.36 10.47
CA ARG A 73 -9.42 -18.98 9.47
C ARG A 73 -8.60 -19.90 8.60
N ASP A 74 -8.95 -21.18 8.65
CA ASP A 74 -8.29 -22.17 7.83
C ASP A 74 -8.54 -21.90 6.34
N ALA A 75 -7.43 -21.78 5.60
CA ALA A 75 -7.41 -21.59 4.16
C ALA A 75 -6.18 -22.32 3.61
N PRO A 76 -6.34 -23.58 3.16
CA PRO A 76 -5.20 -24.45 2.91
C PRO A 76 -4.39 -24.10 1.67
N GLN A 77 -4.98 -23.38 0.70
CA GLN A 77 -4.31 -23.05 -0.55
C GLN A 77 -3.52 -21.74 -0.42
N VAL A 78 -2.41 -21.66 -1.13
CA VAL A 78 -1.53 -20.51 -1.21
C VAL A 78 -1.45 -20.04 -2.65
N VAL A 79 -1.48 -18.71 -2.85
CA VAL A 79 -1.17 -18.08 -4.13
C VAL A 79 0.30 -17.75 -4.15
N GLU A 80 1.03 -18.39 -5.06
CA GLU A 80 2.47 -18.18 -5.20
C GLU A 80 2.79 -16.87 -5.93
N MET A 81 3.98 -16.31 -5.68
CA MET A 81 4.37 -15.03 -6.27
C MET A 81 4.47 -15.08 -7.80
N ASN A 82 4.75 -16.25 -8.37
CA ASN A 82 4.90 -16.48 -9.81
C ASN A 82 3.62 -16.96 -10.50
N ASP A 83 2.53 -17.14 -9.76
CA ASP A 83 1.27 -17.59 -10.33
C ASP A 83 0.68 -16.54 -11.27
N LYS A 84 0.12 -17.01 -12.38
CA LYS A 84 -0.57 -16.14 -13.32
C LYS A 84 -1.92 -15.68 -12.73
N PRO A 85 -2.17 -14.38 -12.57
CA PRO A 85 -3.39 -13.87 -11.92
C PRO A 85 -4.69 -14.45 -12.49
N SER A 86 -4.76 -14.64 -13.81
CA SER A 86 -5.95 -15.20 -14.47
C SER A 86 -6.21 -16.68 -14.15
N GLN A 87 -5.19 -17.45 -13.83
CA GLN A 87 -5.33 -18.85 -13.39
C GLN A 87 -5.74 -18.91 -11.91
N VAL A 88 -5.12 -18.07 -11.09
CA VAL A 88 -5.42 -17.98 -9.66
C VAL A 88 -6.89 -17.68 -9.39
N VAL A 89 -7.50 -16.78 -10.14
CA VAL A 89 -8.92 -16.45 -10.00
C VAL A 89 -9.84 -17.65 -10.25
N ARG A 90 -9.45 -18.56 -11.13
CA ARG A 90 -10.26 -19.75 -11.45
C ARG A 90 -10.19 -20.83 -10.37
N HIS A 91 -9.04 -20.98 -9.73
CA HIS A 91 -8.75 -22.10 -8.83
C HIS A 91 -8.43 -21.70 -7.39
N GLY A 92 -8.18 -20.41 -7.10
CA GLY A 92 -7.72 -19.92 -5.81
C GLY A 92 -8.82 -19.53 -4.81
N ARG A 93 -10.03 -20.09 -4.94
CA ARG A 93 -11.16 -19.73 -4.03
C ARG A 93 -10.94 -20.16 -2.59
N ASP A 94 -10.15 -21.19 -2.37
CA ASP A 94 -9.80 -21.71 -1.05
C ASP A 94 -8.44 -21.19 -0.56
N SER A 95 -7.91 -20.13 -1.22
CA SER A 95 -6.63 -19.54 -0.85
C SER A 95 -6.78 -18.54 0.32
N SER A 96 -5.70 -18.41 1.07
CA SER A 96 -5.60 -17.43 2.17
C SER A 96 -5.88 -15.99 1.68
N MET A 97 -5.40 -15.65 0.48
CA MET A 97 -5.64 -14.34 -0.15
C MET A 97 -7.11 -14.11 -0.45
N TRP A 98 -7.81 -15.11 -1.05
CA TRP A 98 -9.24 -15.00 -1.32
C TRP A 98 -10.05 -14.88 -0.04
N SER A 99 -9.78 -15.74 0.94
CA SER A 99 -10.45 -15.74 2.24
C SER A 99 -10.25 -14.41 2.98
N ALA A 100 -9.06 -13.81 2.89
CA ALA A 100 -8.79 -12.51 3.49
C ALA A 100 -9.61 -11.37 2.84
N ILE A 101 -9.76 -11.37 1.52
CA ILE A 101 -10.60 -10.39 0.80
C ILE A 101 -12.07 -10.62 1.15
N GLU A 102 -12.50 -11.88 1.27
CA GLU A 102 -13.87 -12.24 1.58
C GLU A 102 -14.34 -11.71 2.93
N SER A 103 -13.46 -11.71 3.95
CA SER A 103 -13.79 -11.12 5.26
C SER A 103 -14.08 -9.62 5.19
N VAL A 104 -13.41 -8.90 4.28
CA VAL A 104 -13.74 -7.47 4.03
C VAL A 104 -15.08 -7.34 3.32
N ARG A 105 -15.34 -8.18 2.32
CA ARG A 105 -16.61 -8.19 1.61
C ARG A 105 -17.80 -8.49 2.52
N ALA A 106 -17.62 -9.40 3.47
CA ALA A 106 -18.64 -9.79 4.44
C ALA A 106 -18.84 -8.75 5.56
N GLY A 107 -18.00 -7.71 5.63
CA GLY A 107 -18.03 -6.71 6.70
C GLY A 107 -17.47 -7.19 8.04
N GLU A 108 -16.81 -8.35 8.08
CA GLU A 108 -16.18 -8.91 9.29
C GLU A 108 -14.84 -8.23 9.61
N ALA A 109 -14.19 -7.72 8.57
CA ALA A 109 -12.97 -6.91 8.68
C ALA A 109 -13.11 -5.59 7.92
N THR A 110 -12.47 -4.55 8.41
CA THR A 110 -12.50 -3.22 7.78
C THR A 110 -11.52 -3.13 6.61
N VAL A 111 -10.38 -3.81 6.70
CA VAL A 111 -9.28 -3.74 5.73
C VAL A 111 -8.65 -5.11 5.56
N CYS A 112 -8.27 -5.45 4.32
CA CYS A 112 -7.43 -6.60 4.00
C CYS A 112 -5.96 -6.17 3.84
N VAL A 113 -5.03 -6.95 4.40
CA VAL A 113 -3.57 -6.79 4.21
C VAL A 113 -3.00 -8.07 3.63
N SER A 114 -2.26 -7.97 2.53
CA SER A 114 -1.55 -9.11 1.91
C SER A 114 -0.16 -8.70 1.41
N CYS A 115 0.82 -9.59 1.57
CA CYS A 115 2.15 -9.49 0.99
C CYS A 115 2.26 -10.26 -0.34
N GLY A 116 1.21 -10.94 -0.78
CA GLY A 116 1.21 -11.86 -1.92
C GLY A 116 1.32 -11.20 -3.29
N ASN A 117 1.13 -11.99 -4.33
CA ASN A 117 1.20 -11.57 -5.73
C ASN A 117 0.26 -10.39 -6.02
N THR A 118 0.82 -9.28 -6.47
CA THR A 118 0.08 -8.01 -6.65
C THR A 118 -1.03 -8.12 -7.70
N GLY A 119 -0.74 -8.79 -8.83
CA GLY A 119 -1.73 -8.96 -9.89
C GLY A 119 -2.89 -9.87 -9.47
N ALA A 120 -2.60 -10.95 -8.74
CA ALA A 120 -3.62 -11.84 -8.19
C ALA A 120 -4.48 -11.12 -7.15
N LEU A 121 -3.85 -10.39 -6.22
CA LEU A 121 -4.53 -9.62 -5.18
C LEU A 121 -5.46 -8.57 -5.79
N MET A 122 -4.97 -7.82 -6.79
CA MET A 122 -5.78 -6.82 -7.51
C MET A 122 -6.98 -7.47 -8.21
N LEU A 123 -6.73 -8.52 -8.98
CA LEU A 123 -7.78 -9.17 -9.76
C LEU A 123 -8.85 -9.82 -8.88
N MET A 124 -8.45 -10.51 -7.81
CA MET A 124 -9.37 -11.07 -6.81
C MET A 124 -10.16 -9.96 -6.10
N SER A 125 -9.51 -8.86 -5.74
CA SER A 125 -10.16 -7.74 -5.08
C SER A 125 -11.22 -7.09 -5.98
N VAL A 126 -10.92 -6.89 -7.27
CA VAL A 126 -11.91 -6.39 -8.25
C VAL A 126 -13.12 -7.33 -8.36
N ILE A 127 -12.90 -8.63 -8.38
CA ILE A 127 -13.98 -9.62 -8.51
C ILE A 127 -14.83 -9.67 -7.24
N ARG A 128 -14.22 -9.63 -6.06
CA ARG A 128 -14.93 -9.82 -4.79
C ARG A 128 -15.53 -8.54 -4.22
N LEU A 129 -14.77 -7.48 -4.16
CA LEU A 129 -15.20 -6.19 -3.61
C LEU A 129 -15.92 -5.33 -4.65
N ARG A 130 -15.64 -5.56 -5.94
CA ARG A 130 -16.06 -4.74 -7.07
C ARG A 130 -15.43 -3.35 -7.03
N LYS A 131 -15.56 -2.62 -8.12
CA LYS A 131 -15.13 -1.23 -8.23
C LYS A 131 -16.19 -0.31 -7.62
N LEU A 132 -15.75 0.82 -7.11
CA LEU A 132 -16.67 1.91 -6.76
C LEU A 132 -17.43 2.37 -8.01
N PRO A 133 -18.73 2.75 -7.89
CA PRO A 133 -19.48 3.31 -9.00
C PRO A 133 -18.74 4.49 -9.62
N GLY A 134 -18.70 4.53 -10.95
CA GLY A 134 -18.00 5.57 -11.70
C GLY A 134 -16.49 5.38 -11.88
N ILE A 135 -15.86 4.44 -11.20
CA ILE A 135 -14.44 4.14 -11.40
C ILE A 135 -14.26 3.17 -12.58
N TYR A 136 -13.42 3.58 -13.55
CA TYR A 136 -13.08 2.75 -14.70
C TYR A 136 -12.07 1.69 -14.33
N ARG A 137 -10.97 2.09 -13.66
CA ARG A 137 -9.90 1.19 -13.22
C ARG A 137 -9.42 1.53 -11.80
N PRO A 138 -9.26 0.53 -10.92
CA PRO A 138 -8.56 0.71 -9.66
C PRO A 138 -7.07 0.97 -9.92
N ALA A 139 -6.42 1.69 -8.99
CA ALA A 139 -4.99 1.97 -9.02
C ALA A 139 -4.34 1.64 -7.68
N ILE A 140 -3.03 1.43 -7.67
CA ILE A 140 -2.26 1.31 -6.43
C ILE A 140 -1.63 2.65 -6.10
N ALA A 141 -2.06 3.24 -4.98
CA ALA A 141 -1.39 4.38 -4.39
C ALA A 141 -0.21 3.91 -3.55
N VAL A 142 0.98 4.38 -3.86
CA VAL A 142 2.20 4.11 -3.10
C VAL A 142 2.77 5.39 -2.52
N MET A 143 3.39 5.31 -1.34
CA MET A 143 4.10 6.43 -0.74
C MET A 143 5.52 6.49 -1.25
N TRP A 144 5.87 7.60 -1.91
CA TRP A 144 7.22 7.88 -2.40
C TRP A 144 7.95 8.79 -1.41
N PRO A 145 9.14 8.42 -0.90
CA PRO A 145 9.90 9.30 -0.01
C PRO A 145 10.20 10.66 -0.66
N SER A 146 9.90 11.74 0.02
CA SER A 146 10.07 13.09 -0.52
C SER A 146 10.57 14.10 0.51
N GLN A 147 10.87 15.30 0.03
CA GLN A 147 11.27 16.44 0.84
C GLN A 147 10.07 17.27 1.35
N ASN A 148 8.85 16.91 0.98
CA ASN A 148 7.63 17.54 1.51
C ASN A 148 7.55 17.41 3.04
N PRO A 149 6.85 18.31 3.74
CA PRO A 149 6.69 18.26 5.20
C PRO A 149 6.16 16.93 5.73
N GLN A 150 5.26 16.28 5.01
CA GLN A 150 4.76 14.92 5.31
C GLN A 150 5.77 13.81 5.02
N GLN A 151 6.93 14.14 4.43
CA GLN A 151 8.05 13.25 4.08
C GLN A 151 7.75 12.25 2.96
N HIS A 152 6.57 12.29 2.35
CA HIS A 152 6.16 11.40 1.26
C HIS A 152 5.35 12.17 0.22
N ASN A 153 5.47 11.77 -1.04
CA ASN A 153 4.52 12.05 -2.08
C ASN A 153 3.71 10.77 -2.34
N ILE A 154 2.49 10.92 -2.84
CA ILE A 154 1.64 9.78 -3.22
C ILE A 154 1.81 9.59 -4.71
N MET A 155 2.19 8.39 -5.16
CA MET A 155 2.25 8.05 -6.58
C MET A 155 1.13 7.08 -6.94
N LEU A 156 0.37 7.40 -7.97
CA LEU A 156 -0.63 6.57 -8.64
C LEU A 156 -0.34 6.55 -10.15
N ASP A 157 -0.25 5.41 -10.79
CA ASP A 157 -0.41 4.04 -10.34
C ASP A 157 0.96 3.41 -10.06
N GLY A 158 1.08 2.70 -8.94
CA GLY A 158 2.31 1.98 -8.56
C GLY A 158 2.48 0.61 -9.19
N GLY A 159 1.62 0.21 -10.16
CA GLY A 159 1.75 -1.05 -10.87
C GLY A 159 0.52 -1.97 -10.85
N ALA A 160 -0.69 -1.43 -10.74
CA ALA A 160 -1.93 -2.19 -10.90
C ALA A 160 -2.28 -2.40 -12.37
N ASP A 161 -2.05 -1.40 -13.23
CA ASP A 161 -2.38 -1.42 -14.63
C ASP A 161 -1.20 -1.01 -15.52
N ILE A 162 -0.92 -1.79 -16.55
CA ILE A 162 0.20 -1.52 -17.47
C ILE A 162 -0.06 -0.32 -18.37
N ARG A 163 -1.32 -0.05 -18.70
CA ARG A 163 -1.74 1.05 -19.58
C ARG A 163 -2.92 1.78 -19.01
N ALA A 164 -2.74 3.07 -18.73
CA ALA A 164 -3.79 3.99 -18.39
C ALA A 164 -4.08 4.93 -19.56
N ASP A 165 -5.34 5.10 -19.93
CA ASP A 165 -5.74 6.13 -20.88
C ASP A 165 -5.92 7.50 -20.18
N ALA A 166 -6.28 8.52 -20.97
CA ALA A 166 -6.41 9.87 -20.43
C ALA A 166 -7.51 10.00 -19.34
N LYS A 167 -8.58 9.20 -19.45
CA LYS A 167 -9.66 9.18 -18.46
C LYS A 167 -9.25 8.45 -17.19
N ASP A 168 -8.50 7.35 -17.33
CA ASP A 168 -7.94 6.63 -16.19
C ASP A 168 -7.01 7.53 -15.41
N LEU A 169 -6.08 8.24 -16.08
CA LEU A 169 -5.14 9.18 -15.44
C LEU A 169 -5.86 10.33 -14.73
N MET A 170 -6.93 10.87 -15.32
CA MET A 170 -7.78 11.87 -14.65
C MET A 170 -8.41 11.29 -13.39
N GLN A 171 -8.93 10.06 -13.44
CA GLN A 171 -9.48 9.41 -12.24
C GLN A 171 -8.40 9.13 -11.18
N TYR A 172 -7.18 8.79 -11.59
CA TYR A 172 -6.06 8.63 -10.66
C TYR A 172 -5.72 9.96 -9.96
N ALA A 173 -5.80 11.10 -10.67
CA ALA A 173 -5.66 12.41 -10.05
C ALA A 173 -6.72 12.67 -8.97
N LEU A 174 -7.98 12.40 -9.26
CA LEU A 174 -9.10 12.52 -8.30
C LEU A 174 -8.91 11.63 -7.08
N MET A 175 -8.59 10.34 -7.32
CA MET A 175 -8.38 9.37 -6.24
C MET A 175 -7.17 9.73 -5.40
N GLY A 176 -6.06 10.13 -6.01
CA GLY A 176 -4.84 10.55 -5.33
C GLY A 176 -5.04 11.82 -4.48
N ALA A 177 -5.71 12.83 -5.02
CA ALA A 177 -6.06 14.03 -4.28
C ALA A 177 -6.99 13.73 -3.09
N SER A 178 -7.98 12.84 -3.28
CA SER A 178 -8.84 12.39 -2.19
C SER A 178 -8.05 11.63 -1.12
N TYR A 179 -7.10 10.78 -1.53
CA TYR A 179 -6.24 10.06 -0.60
C TYR A 179 -5.31 11.00 0.17
N ALA A 180 -4.72 12.00 -0.50
CA ALA A 180 -3.88 13.02 0.14
C ALA A 180 -4.63 13.82 1.20
N ARG A 181 -5.88 14.18 0.92
CA ARG A 181 -6.74 14.88 1.89
C ARG A 181 -7.09 14.03 3.10
N ASN A 182 -7.58 12.85 2.85
CA ASN A 182 -8.11 11.99 3.92
C ASN A 182 -6.99 11.33 4.75
N GLY A 183 -5.86 11.00 4.12
CA GLY A 183 -4.74 10.32 4.77
C GLY A 183 -3.71 11.28 5.39
N PHE A 184 -3.50 12.46 4.79
CA PHE A 184 -2.46 13.40 5.22
C PHE A 184 -3.00 14.76 5.66
N GLY A 185 -4.33 14.96 5.63
CA GLY A 185 -4.96 16.21 6.06
C GLY A 185 -4.67 17.43 5.16
N LEU A 186 -4.26 17.20 3.91
CA LEU A 186 -4.00 18.28 2.95
C LEU A 186 -5.33 18.87 2.44
N THR A 187 -5.55 20.16 2.62
CA THR A 187 -6.80 20.80 2.19
C THR A 187 -6.91 20.93 0.67
N CYS A 188 -5.82 21.31 0.00
CA CYS A 188 -5.73 21.43 -1.45
C CYS A 188 -4.43 20.76 -1.94
N PRO A 189 -4.45 19.43 -2.20
CA PRO A 189 -3.26 18.71 -2.65
C PRO A 189 -2.80 19.20 -4.03
N ARG A 190 -1.50 19.31 -4.22
CA ARG A 190 -0.88 19.62 -5.52
C ARG A 190 -0.70 18.32 -6.29
N VAL A 191 -1.26 18.23 -7.48
CA VAL A 191 -1.24 17.06 -8.34
C VAL A 191 -0.38 17.34 -9.58
N GLY A 192 0.63 16.49 -9.82
CA GLY A 192 1.47 16.51 -11.01
C GLY A 192 1.24 15.27 -11.89
N LEU A 193 1.33 15.44 -13.20
CA LEU A 193 1.27 14.35 -14.17
C LEU A 193 2.68 14.01 -14.64
N LEU A 194 3.14 12.78 -14.40
CA LEU A 194 4.50 12.34 -14.75
C LEU A 194 4.68 12.29 -16.27
N ASN A 195 5.72 12.95 -16.76
CA ASN A 195 6.07 13.00 -18.17
C ASN A 195 7.59 13.03 -18.36
N VAL A 196 8.05 12.96 -19.59
CA VAL A 196 9.47 13.03 -19.99
C VAL A 196 10.01 14.45 -20.12
N GLY A 197 9.18 15.45 -19.90
CA GLY A 197 9.50 16.87 -19.93
C GLY A 197 8.29 17.69 -19.51
N THR A 198 8.51 18.93 -19.13
CA THR A 198 7.45 19.85 -18.64
C THR A 198 6.75 20.61 -19.78
N GLU A 199 7.30 20.57 -21.00
CA GLU A 199 6.74 21.28 -22.13
C GLU A 199 5.48 20.56 -22.67
N GLU A 200 4.43 21.31 -22.98
CA GLU A 200 3.12 20.80 -23.40
C GLU A 200 3.15 19.88 -24.64
N HIS A 201 4.13 20.07 -25.54
CA HIS A 201 4.26 19.25 -26.74
C HIS A 201 5.01 17.93 -26.51
N LYS A 202 5.69 17.76 -25.37
CA LYS A 202 6.42 16.55 -25.04
C LYS A 202 5.50 15.43 -24.55
N GLY A 203 5.98 14.19 -24.70
CA GLY A 203 5.29 13.00 -24.26
C GLY A 203 4.23 12.47 -25.23
N ARG A 204 3.58 11.42 -24.80
CA ARG A 204 2.56 10.68 -25.57
C ARG A 204 1.27 11.50 -25.70
N ALA A 205 0.51 11.26 -26.77
CA ALA A 205 -0.78 11.95 -27.01
C ALA A 205 -1.79 11.74 -25.85
N GLU A 206 -1.77 10.56 -25.25
CA GLU A 206 -2.61 10.21 -24.09
C GLU A 206 -2.30 11.11 -22.90
N LEU A 207 -1.02 11.43 -22.64
CA LEU A 207 -0.62 12.31 -21.54
C LEU A 207 -1.07 13.75 -21.77
N ARG A 208 -1.00 14.25 -23.00
CA ARG A 208 -1.52 15.60 -23.33
C ARG A 208 -3.03 15.70 -23.10
N LYS A 209 -3.79 14.68 -23.55
CA LYS A 209 -5.23 14.61 -23.28
C LYS A 209 -5.54 14.49 -21.78
N ALA A 210 -4.73 13.73 -21.05
CA ALA A 210 -4.87 13.60 -19.61
C ALA A 210 -4.59 14.95 -18.90
N HIS A 211 -3.56 15.67 -19.33
CA HIS A 211 -3.24 17.01 -18.84
C HIS A 211 -4.45 17.95 -18.92
N ASP A 212 -5.07 18.04 -20.10
CA ASP A 212 -6.22 18.90 -20.32
C ASP A 212 -7.42 18.49 -19.46
N LEU A 213 -7.68 17.18 -19.36
CA LEU A 213 -8.76 16.65 -18.52
C LEU A 213 -8.53 16.92 -17.03
N ILE A 214 -7.32 16.74 -16.53
CA ILE A 214 -6.97 17.00 -15.13
C ILE A 214 -7.09 18.49 -14.83
N ALA A 215 -6.54 19.36 -15.71
CA ALA A 215 -6.62 20.81 -15.54
C ALA A 215 -8.07 21.32 -15.50
N ALA A 216 -8.93 20.80 -16.40
CA ALA A 216 -10.36 21.17 -16.44
C ALA A 216 -11.13 20.78 -15.18
N ASN A 217 -10.73 19.69 -14.51
CA ASN A 217 -11.43 19.15 -13.33
C ASN A 217 -10.81 19.58 -11.99
N ALA A 218 -9.62 20.17 -11.99
CA ALA A 218 -8.84 20.46 -10.78
C ALA A 218 -9.62 21.29 -9.75
N LYS A 219 -10.18 22.43 -10.19
CA LYS A 219 -10.92 23.35 -9.32
C LYS A 219 -12.19 22.73 -8.73
N ALA A 220 -12.95 22.01 -9.54
CA ALA A 220 -14.19 21.34 -9.09
C ALA A 220 -13.93 20.20 -8.11
N SER A 221 -12.71 19.67 -8.12
CA SER A 221 -12.28 18.52 -7.30
C SER A 221 -11.38 18.92 -6.13
N ASP A 222 -11.26 20.22 -5.84
CA ASP A 222 -10.47 20.82 -4.76
C ASP A 222 -9.00 20.33 -4.72
N PHE A 223 -8.30 20.34 -5.83
CA PHE A 223 -6.86 20.16 -5.89
C PHE A 223 -6.23 21.18 -6.83
N GLU A 224 -4.95 21.46 -6.63
CA GLU A 224 -4.14 22.27 -7.53
C GLU A 224 -3.46 21.35 -8.54
N PHE A 225 -3.65 21.59 -9.84
CA PHE A 225 -2.91 20.89 -10.87
C PHE A 225 -1.65 21.67 -11.23
N VAL A 226 -0.46 21.12 -10.96
CA VAL A 226 0.83 21.75 -11.21
C VAL A 226 1.37 21.49 -12.62
N GLY A 227 0.62 20.76 -13.46
CA GLY A 227 1.03 20.41 -14.81
C GLY A 227 1.90 19.15 -14.87
N PHE A 228 2.77 19.09 -15.88
CA PHE A 228 3.72 18.00 -16.03
C PHE A 228 4.86 18.09 -15.01
N VAL A 229 5.26 16.91 -14.47
CA VAL A 229 6.43 16.73 -13.61
C VAL A 229 7.33 15.64 -14.18
N GLU A 230 8.63 15.72 -13.91
CA GLU A 230 9.62 14.77 -14.39
C GLU A 230 10.05 13.78 -13.30
N GLY A 231 10.78 12.72 -13.68
CA GLY A 231 11.30 11.74 -12.74
C GLY A 231 12.19 12.32 -11.62
N ARG A 232 12.88 13.43 -11.89
CA ARG A 232 13.69 14.14 -10.88
C ARG A 232 12.85 14.83 -9.81
N ASP A 233 11.58 15.12 -10.10
CA ASP A 233 10.66 15.82 -9.20
C ASP A 233 9.96 14.86 -8.21
N LEU A 234 10.04 13.54 -8.46
CA LEU A 234 9.42 12.52 -7.60
C LEU A 234 9.78 12.66 -6.12
N PRO A 235 11.07 12.87 -5.73
CA PRO A 235 11.45 13.09 -4.34
C PRO A 235 11.35 14.55 -3.89
N GLY A 236 10.89 15.45 -4.78
CA GLY A 236 10.84 16.90 -4.56
C GLY A 236 9.60 17.37 -3.77
N THR A 237 9.40 18.70 -3.82
CA THR A 237 8.32 19.39 -3.11
C THR A 237 7.31 20.05 -4.05
N ILE A 238 7.42 19.83 -5.35
CA ILE A 238 6.58 20.50 -6.37
C ILE A 238 5.12 20.03 -6.26
N CYS A 239 4.91 18.74 -6.01
CA CYS A 239 3.59 18.15 -5.87
C CYS A 239 3.48 17.23 -4.66
N ASP A 240 2.27 16.91 -4.26
CA ASP A 240 1.93 15.99 -3.19
C ASP A 240 1.45 14.65 -3.76
N VAL A 241 0.89 14.69 -4.96
CA VAL A 241 0.38 13.53 -5.71
C VAL A 241 0.99 13.51 -7.10
N ILE A 242 1.51 12.37 -7.49
CA ILE A 242 2.12 12.11 -8.79
C ILE A 242 1.26 11.08 -9.51
N VAL A 243 0.76 11.43 -10.69
CA VAL A 243 -0.09 10.58 -11.52
C VAL A 243 0.72 10.01 -12.67
N THR A 244 0.61 8.70 -12.90
CA THR A 244 1.28 7.99 -13.99
C THR A 244 0.53 6.70 -14.34
N ASP A 245 0.87 6.04 -15.46
CA ASP A 245 0.46 4.65 -15.70
C ASP A 245 1.26 3.69 -14.82
N GLY A 246 0.70 2.51 -14.56
CA GLY A 246 1.32 1.54 -13.66
C GLY A 246 2.64 0.95 -14.17
N PHE A 247 2.87 0.89 -15.50
CA PHE A 247 4.16 0.48 -16.02
C PHE A 247 5.25 1.49 -15.64
N THR A 248 5.03 2.76 -15.94
CA THR A 248 5.97 3.84 -15.64
C THR A 248 6.16 3.97 -14.13
N GLY A 249 5.07 3.93 -13.36
CA GLY A 249 5.12 4.01 -11.89
C GLY A 249 5.89 2.86 -11.26
N ASN A 250 5.68 1.63 -11.71
CA ASN A 250 6.41 0.48 -11.20
C ASN A 250 7.91 0.51 -11.56
N VAL A 251 8.25 0.95 -12.78
CA VAL A 251 9.66 1.14 -13.19
C VAL A 251 10.32 2.20 -12.31
N ALA A 252 9.66 3.36 -12.13
CA ALA A 252 10.16 4.43 -11.27
C ALA A 252 10.37 3.92 -9.83
N LEU A 253 9.38 3.21 -9.26
CA LEU A 253 9.43 2.65 -7.91
C LEU A 253 10.61 1.70 -7.75
N LYS A 254 10.79 0.74 -8.66
CA LYS A 254 11.90 -0.24 -8.60
C LYS A 254 13.26 0.40 -8.81
N THR A 255 13.34 1.42 -9.67
CA THR A 255 14.57 2.22 -9.84
C THR A 255 14.91 2.98 -8.56
N GLY A 256 13.91 3.65 -7.95
CA GLY A 256 14.10 4.36 -6.69
C GLY A 256 14.53 3.45 -5.54
N GLU A 257 13.90 2.28 -5.39
CA GLU A 257 14.27 1.25 -4.41
C GLU A 257 15.73 0.77 -4.62
N GLY A 258 16.10 0.48 -5.88
CA GLY A 258 17.46 0.05 -6.25
C GLY A 258 18.51 1.12 -5.96
N THR A 259 18.22 2.37 -6.31
CA THR A 259 19.10 3.52 -6.07
C THR A 259 19.29 3.77 -4.57
N ALA A 260 18.21 3.72 -3.78
CA ALA A 260 18.28 3.88 -2.33
C ALA A 260 19.13 2.78 -1.68
N LYS A 261 18.97 1.52 -2.15
CA LYS A 261 19.81 0.40 -1.71
C LYS A 261 21.28 0.63 -2.03
N LEU A 262 21.60 0.98 -3.28
CA LEU A 262 22.97 1.26 -3.72
C LEU A 262 23.60 2.37 -2.88
N ALA A 263 22.91 3.49 -2.68
CA ALA A 263 23.40 4.60 -1.86
C ALA A 263 23.66 4.16 -0.41
N GLY A 264 22.78 3.32 0.16
CA GLY A 264 22.96 2.75 1.49
C GLY A 264 24.16 1.81 1.58
N ASP A 265 24.43 1.01 0.55
CA ASP A 265 25.57 0.09 0.51
C ASP A 265 26.89 0.84 0.35
N LEU A 266 26.96 1.83 -0.55
CA LEU A 266 28.14 2.70 -0.72
C LEU A 266 28.47 3.47 0.57
N LEU A 267 27.44 3.98 1.25
CA LEU A 267 27.62 4.67 2.54
C LEU A 267 28.19 3.73 3.61
N ARG A 268 27.69 2.50 3.66
CA ARG A 268 28.20 1.47 4.59
C ARG A 268 29.64 1.11 4.28
N GLU A 269 30.01 0.96 3.02
CA GLU A 269 31.37 0.70 2.57
C GLU A 269 32.32 1.83 2.95
N ALA A 270 31.94 3.08 2.69
CA ALA A 270 32.75 4.27 3.05
C ALA A 270 33.03 4.31 4.56
N PHE A 271 32.05 4.03 5.41
CA PHE A 271 32.27 4.00 6.86
C PHE A 271 32.97 2.73 7.37
N ALA A 272 33.02 1.66 6.60
CA ALA A 272 33.74 0.44 6.93
C ALA A 272 35.23 0.50 6.53
N TYR A 273 35.62 1.47 5.68
CA TYR A 273 36.92 1.54 5.01
C TYR A 273 38.15 1.57 5.97
N SER A 274 38.10 2.31 7.07
CA SER A 274 39.19 2.43 8.01
C SER A 274 38.72 2.48 9.47
N PRO A 275 39.63 2.24 10.46
CA PRO A 275 39.30 2.42 11.86
C PRO A 275 38.80 3.83 12.19
N LEU A 276 39.38 4.86 11.56
CA LEU A 276 38.97 6.25 11.73
C LEU A 276 37.55 6.49 11.16
N SER A 277 37.22 5.92 10.00
CA SER A 277 35.90 5.99 9.39
C SER A 277 34.85 5.33 10.28
N ARG A 278 35.19 4.21 10.93
CA ARG A 278 34.29 3.52 11.89
C ARG A 278 34.05 4.36 13.13
N LEU A 279 35.04 5.03 13.65
CA LEU A 279 34.90 5.97 14.76
C LEU A 279 34.00 7.16 14.37
N ALA A 280 34.20 7.73 13.18
CA ALA A 280 33.35 8.78 12.64
C ALA A 280 31.88 8.31 12.49
N ALA A 281 31.63 7.07 12.03
CA ALA A 281 30.30 6.48 11.97
C ALA A 281 29.64 6.35 13.35
N LEU A 282 30.41 5.99 14.37
CA LEU A 282 29.94 5.91 15.75
C LEU A 282 29.55 7.30 16.28
N MET A 283 30.34 8.33 16.02
CA MET A 283 29.98 9.71 16.38
C MET A 283 28.76 10.23 15.63
N ALA A 284 28.58 9.85 14.34
CA ALA A 284 27.45 10.21 13.50
C ALA A 284 26.25 9.27 13.63
N PHE A 285 26.28 8.27 14.52
CA PHE A 285 25.32 7.17 14.59
C PHE A 285 23.86 7.64 14.64
N THR A 286 23.55 8.64 15.45
CA THR A 286 22.19 9.17 15.59
C THR A 286 21.69 9.80 14.29
N SER A 287 22.54 10.57 13.60
CA SER A 287 22.23 11.21 12.33
C SER A 287 22.05 10.18 11.21
N LEU A 288 22.96 9.22 11.10
CA LEU A 288 22.89 8.11 10.16
C LEU A 288 21.63 7.25 10.40
N ARG A 289 21.28 6.99 11.65
CA ARG A 289 20.05 6.28 12.01
C ARG A 289 18.79 7.05 11.60
N ARG A 290 18.78 8.39 11.76
CA ARG A 290 17.66 9.24 11.28
C ARG A 290 17.53 9.18 9.77
N MET A 291 18.65 9.37 9.05
CA MET A 291 18.68 9.27 7.60
C MET A 291 18.18 7.90 7.11
N LYS A 292 18.73 6.79 7.66
CA LYS A 292 18.28 5.43 7.33
C LYS A 292 16.79 5.25 7.54
N LYS A 293 16.25 5.77 8.67
CA LYS A 293 14.80 5.70 8.93
C LYS A 293 13.97 6.44 7.89
N ARG A 294 14.47 7.54 7.34
CA ARG A 294 13.74 8.38 6.38
C ARG A 294 13.71 7.75 4.98
N ILE A 295 14.78 7.08 4.57
CA ILE A 295 14.90 6.45 3.25
C ILE A 295 14.59 4.95 3.27
N ASP A 296 14.24 4.36 4.43
CA ASP A 296 13.96 2.92 4.57
C ASP A 296 12.62 2.59 3.90
N PRO A 297 12.61 1.90 2.73
CA PRO A 297 11.37 1.59 2.02
C PRO A 297 10.42 0.70 2.82
N ARG A 298 10.93 -0.04 3.83
CA ARG A 298 10.10 -0.87 4.70
C ARG A 298 9.18 -0.06 5.59
N ARG A 299 9.49 1.21 5.85
CA ARG A 299 8.68 2.11 6.70
C ARG A 299 7.56 2.82 5.94
N ALA A 300 7.75 3.03 4.65
CA ALA A 300 6.73 3.50 3.71
C ALA A 300 6.04 2.31 3.01
N ASN A 301 6.21 1.10 3.56
CA ASN A 301 5.71 -0.13 2.97
C ASN A 301 4.19 -0.20 3.06
N GLY A 302 3.58 -0.33 1.92
CA GLY A 302 2.15 -0.50 1.73
C GLY A 302 1.64 0.36 0.58
N GLY A 303 1.11 -0.31 -0.43
CA GLY A 303 0.29 0.30 -1.47
C GLY A 303 -1.18 0.11 -1.14
N VAL A 304 -1.99 1.13 -1.34
CA VAL A 304 -3.45 1.04 -1.14
C VAL A 304 -4.12 0.89 -2.48
N PHE A 305 -5.01 -0.08 -2.62
CA PHE A 305 -5.84 -0.21 -3.81
C PHE A 305 -6.98 0.81 -3.73
N LEU A 306 -6.91 1.83 -4.57
CA LEU A 306 -7.93 2.86 -4.68
C LEU A 306 -8.95 2.50 -5.75
N GLY A 307 -10.20 2.90 -5.56
CA GLY A 307 -11.28 2.65 -6.52
C GLY A 307 -12.00 1.32 -6.35
N LEU A 308 -11.74 0.58 -5.27
CA LEU A 308 -12.48 -0.62 -4.86
C LEU A 308 -13.54 -0.30 -3.81
N ASN A 309 -14.62 -1.06 -3.79
CA ASN A 309 -15.65 -1.01 -2.76
C ASN A 309 -15.21 -1.83 -1.51
N GLY A 310 -14.09 -1.44 -0.93
CA GLY A 310 -13.44 -2.04 0.22
C GLY A 310 -11.95 -1.71 0.22
N THR A 311 -11.35 -1.64 1.39
CA THR A 311 -9.94 -1.26 1.52
C THR A 311 -9.03 -2.47 1.48
N VAL A 312 -8.06 -2.45 0.58
CA VAL A 312 -7.01 -3.48 0.46
C VAL A 312 -5.64 -2.79 0.49
N VAL A 313 -4.79 -3.26 1.37
CA VAL A 313 -3.39 -2.80 1.50
C VAL A 313 -2.46 -3.91 1.03
N LYS A 314 -1.67 -3.61 0.03
CA LYS A 314 -0.61 -4.46 -0.49
C LYS A 314 0.71 -4.11 0.20
N SER A 315 1.28 -5.07 0.91
CA SER A 315 2.65 -4.97 1.41
C SER A 315 3.65 -5.51 0.37
N HIS A 316 4.92 -5.17 0.48
CA HIS A 316 5.96 -5.71 -0.40
C HIS A 316 6.10 -7.23 -0.24
N GLY A 317 6.39 -7.97 -1.32
CA GLY A 317 6.57 -9.42 -1.25
C GLY A 317 7.69 -9.85 -0.31
N SER A 318 8.79 -9.11 -0.28
CA SER A 318 9.94 -9.32 0.63
C SER A 318 9.81 -8.60 1.99
N ALA A 319 8.58 -8.30 2.43
CA ALA A 319 8.36 -7.59 3.69
C ALA A 319 8.72 -8.44 4.90
N ASP A 320 9.69 -7.97 5.69
CA ASP A 320 9.96 -8.49 7.03
C ASP A 320 8.88 -8.06 8.04
N ALA A 321 9.01 -8.45 9.29
CA ALA A 321 8.07 -8.07 10.35
C ALA A 321 7.85 -6.54 10.47
N THR A 322 8.89 -5.74 10.18
CA THR A 322 8.80 -4.26 10.19
C THR A 322 7.93 -3.77 9.03
N GLY A 323 8.13 -4.32 7.84
CA GLY A 323 7.34 -4.00 6.65
C GLY A 323 5.87 -4.36 6.84
N VAL A 324 5.58 -5.57 7.34
CA VAL A 324 4.21 -6.00 7.66
C VAL A 324 3.57 -5.09 8.72
N SER A 325 4.29 -4.75 9.79
CA SER A 325 3.78 -3.83 10.82
C SER A 325 3.49 -2.44 10.24
N SER A 326 4.27 -1.97 9.27
CA SER A 326 4.02 -0.69 8.58
C SER A 326 2.75 -0.75 7.72
N ALA A 327 2.53 -1.84 6.98
CA ALA A 327 1.31 -2.05 6.21
C ALA A 327 0.06 -2.15 7.10
N ILE A 328 0.15 -2.84 8.25
CA ILE A 328 -0.93 -2.91 9.24
C ILE A 328 -1.22 -1.52 9.83
N LYS A 329 -0.19 -0.71 10.09
CA LYS A 329 -0.36 0.66 10.56
C LYS A 329 -1.15 1.48 9.53
N LEU A 330 -0.77 1.41 8.27
CA LEU A 330 -1.48 2.06 7.17
C LEU A 330 -2.94 1.59 7.08
N ALA A 331 -3.17 0.27 7.14
CA ALA A 331 -4.50 -0.31 7.16
C ALA A 331 -5.37 0.23 8.30
N PHE A 332 -4.79 0.36 9.50
CA PHE A 332 -5.48 0.92 10.65
C PHE A 332 -5.82 2.41 10.48
N GLU A 333 -4.91 3.22 9.95
CA GLU A 333 -5.14 4.64 9.67
C GLU A 333 -6.27 4.83 8.65
N LEU A 334 -6.31 4.00 7.61
CA LEU A 334 -7.39 3.99 6.61
C LEU A 334 -8.75 3.58 7.22
N ALA A 335 -8.75 2.54 8.05
CA ALA A 335 -9.94 2.11 8.76
C ALA A 335 -10.53 3.21 9.66
N GLN A 336 -9.66 3.95 10.37
CA GLN A 336 -10.09 5.05 11.24
C GLN A 336 -10.71 6.22 10.48
N SER A 337 -10.27 6.48 9.26
CA SER A 337 -10.70 7.62 8.46
C SER A 337 -11.98 7.38 7.66
N ASN A 338 -12.58 6.19 7.71
CA ASN A 338 -13.68 5.75 6.83
C ASN A 338 -13.37 6.04 5.35
N PHE A 339 -12.13 5.69 4.97
CA PHE A 339 -11.53 6.12 3.71
C PHE A 339 -12.37 5.74 2.48
N THR A 340 -12.85 4.49 2.41
CA THR A 340 -13.61 3.98 1.25
C THR A 340 -14.89 4.78 1.02
N GLU A 341 -15.63 5.08 2.07
CA GLU A 341 -16.89 5.85 2.00
C GLU A 341 -16.65 7.29 1.54
N ARG A 342 -15.61 7.93 2.07
CA ARG A 342 -15.22 9.29 1.67
C ARG A 342 -14.75 9.36 0.22
N LEU A 343 -14.00 8.36 -0.23
CA LEU A 343 -13.58 8.26 -1.63
C LEU A 343 -14.78 8.08 -2.55
N ALA A 344 -15.70 7.16 -2.19
CA ALA A 344 -16.91 6.92 -2.96
C ALA A 344 -17.77 8.17 -3.12
N ALA A 345 -17.99 8.92 -2.03
CA ALA A 345 -18.76 10.16 -2.06
C ALA A 345 -18.13 11.21 -2.98
N ARG A 346 -16.80 11.32 -3.01
CA ARG A 346 -16.10 12.28 -3.89
C ARG A 346 -16.13 11.88 -5.36
N VAL A 347 -15.93 10.60 -5.63
CA VAL A 347 -16.03 10.11 -7.02
C VAL A 347 -17.42 10.35 -7.56
N ALA A 348 -18.46 10.09 -6.76
CA ALA A 348 -19.84 10.35 -7.14
C ALA A 348 -20.13 11.85 -7.37
N ALA A 349 -19.46 12.76 -6.69
CA ALA A 349 -19.61 14.20 -6.86
C ALA A 349 -18.84 14.76 -8.06
N ALA A 350 -17.85 14.02 -8.59
CA ALA A 350 -16.99 14.46 -9.70
C ALA A 350 -17.41 13.88 -11.08
N ILE A 351 -18.41 12.99 -11.11
CA ILE A 351 -19.01 12.38 -12.30
C ILE A 351 -20.38 13.00 -12.55
#